data_bec36757f323b81ff0beb76a0a696215
#
_entry.id   bec36757f323b81ff0beb76a0a696215
#
_cell.length_a   1.000
_cell.length_b   1.000
_cell.length_c   1.000
_cell.angle_alpha   90.00
_cell.angle_beta   90.00
_cell.angle_gamma   90.00
#
_symmetry.space_group_name_H-M   'P 1'
#
loop_
_entity.id
_entity.type
_entity.pdbx_description
1 polymer ?
#
loop_
_entity_poly.entity_id
_entity_poly.type
_entity_poly.pdbx_seq_one_letter_code
_entity_poly.pdbx_strand_id
1 'polypeptide(L)'
;MNGSRRNFLAAGATLAAAPALAVAESPPASGGIVATEYWADKNGVKLWVYRKHLEALPADAPRLFLVHGSSYSSKTMFDLHVPGRDDYSMMDHFARLGYDVWTMDHEGYGHSERTSSNSDIQGGVDDLAAAMKVIGKQGEGTPRLAFFGQSSGALRAARFANQYPQHVGKLALDAFVWTGEGAPTLEERKKNLAKYQASNTRPVSAEFYRSVFTRDHSGAAEPMLGDIVAKEEMQYGDSVPTGTYIDMTTKLPLVDPEKLLCPVMITRAEHDGIATDEDIMAFFGKLPSADKELVKIGGLAHTALLGVNRGRFFHALHGFLTMPARIDLHGGKGNGKGDA
;
A
#
# COMPACT_ATOMS: atom_id res chain seq x y z
N MET A 1 24.27 10.30 -76.13
CA MET A 1 23.01 10.12 -75.41
C MET A 1 23.30 10.30 -73.93
N ASN A 2 22.86 11.44 -73.39
CA ASN A 2 23.17 11.92 -72.01
C ASN A 2 22.34 11.22 -70.96
N GLY A 3 23.00 10.59 -69.96
CA GLY A 3 22.41 10.06 -68.77
C GLY A 3 22.77 10.93 -67.57
N SER A 4 21.83 11.75 -67.14
CA SER A 4 21.95 12.64 -65.99
C SER A 4 21.92 11.84 -64.68
N ARG A 5 22.99 11.91 -63.86
CA ARG A 5 23.05 11.41 -62.49
C ARG A 5 22.52 12.49 -61.55
N ARG A 6 21.37 12.21 -60.92
CA ARG A 6 20.87 13.04 -59.83
C ARG A 6 21.52 12.61 -58.50
N ASN A 7 22.29 13.55 -57.92
CA ASN A 7 22.82 13.42 -56.56
C ASN A 7 21.71 13.72 -55.56
N PHE A 8 21.40 12.75 -54.71
CA PHE A 8 20.59 12.98 -53.50
C PHE A 8 21.53 13.40 -52.36
N LEU A 9 21.40 14.65 -51.94
CA LEU A 9 21.96 15.16 -50.70
C LEU A 9 21.09 14.68 -49.55
N ALA A 10 21.60 13.78 -48.68
CA ALA A 10 20.98 13.42 -47.42
C ALA A 10 21.29 14.53 -46.41
N ALA A 11 20.27 15.29 -46.03
CA ALA A 11 20.35 16.22 -44.90
C ALA A 11 20.24 15.42 -43.59
N GLY A 12 21.34 15.26 -42.87
CA GLY A 12 21.37 14.69 -41.54
C GLY A 12 20.80 15.69 -40.53
N ALA A 13 19.61 15.43 -40.01
CA ALA A 13 19.07 16.16 -38.86
C ALA A 13 19.71 15.65 -37.59
N THR A 14 20.61 16.42 -37.00
CA THR A 14 21.12 16.20 -35.65
C THR A 14 20.02 16.57 -34.65
N LEU A 15 19.38 15.57 -34.03
CA LEU A 15 18.52 15.76 -32.87
C LEU A 15 19.42 16.19 -31.69
N ALA A 16 19.33 17.45 -31.30
CA ALA A 16 19.88 17.93 -30.05
C ALA A 16 19.05 17.34 -28.89
N ALA A 17 19.66 16.49 -28.09
CA ALA A 17 19.06 16.01 -26.85
C ALA A 17 18.90 17.21 -25.90
N ALA A 18 17.67 17.55 -25.57
CA ALA A 18 17.39 18.51 -24.51
C ALA A 18 17.89 17.95 -23.17
N PRO A 19 18.53 18.78 -22.31
CA PRO A 19 18.95 18.32 -21.00
C PRO A 19 17.70 17.95 -20.19
N ALA A 20 17.66 16.74 -19.65
CA ALA A 20 16.66 16.34 -18.68
C ALA A 20 16.80 17.28 -17.47
N LEU A 21 15.75 18.04 -17.17
CA LEU A 21 15.63 18.79 -15.93
C LEU A 21 15.54 17.75 -14.80
N ALA A 22 16.65 17.51 -14.13
CA ALA A 22 16.66 16.79 -12.86
C ALA A 22 15.86 17.64 -11.86
N VAL A 23 14.66 17.19 -11.53
CA VAL A 23 13.95 17.69 -10.34
C VAL A 23 14.85 17.31 -9.16
N ALA A 24 15.46 18.29 -8.53
CA ALA A 24 16.26 18.09 -7.33
C ALA A 24 15.30 17.61 -6.23
N GLU A 25 15.37 16.33 -5.89
CA GLU A 25 14.78 15.85 -4.64
C GLU A 25 15.44 16.64 -3.51
N SER A 26 14.62 17.22 -2.63
CA SER A 26 15.12 17.88 -1.43
C SER A 26 15.97 16.86 -0.66
N PRO A 27 17.16 17.22 -0.18
CA PRO A 27 17.98 16.30 0.59
C PRO A 27 17.20 15.81 1.80
N PRO A 28 17.29 14.51 2.14
CA PRO A 28 16.62 13.97 3.32
C PRO A 28 17.02 14.78 4.55
N ALA A 29 16.05 15.14 5.39
CA ALA A 29 16.28 15.90 6.60
C ALA A 29 17.26 15.15 7.51
N SER A 30 18.31 15.83 7.99
CA SER A 30 19.27 15.27 8.93
C SER A 30 18.64 15.22 10.32
N GLY A 31 18.30 14.03 10.80
CA GLY A 31 17.79 13.83 12.16
C GLY A 31 17.62 12.34 12.45
N GLY A 32 17.70 11.96 13.72
CA GLY A 32 17.40 10.61 14.16
C GLY A 32 15.93 10.25 13.89
N ILE A 33 15.67 8.96 13.57
CA ILE A 33 14.30 8.45 13.50
C ILE A 33 13.90 8.00 14.91
N VAL A 34 12.76 8.51 15.39
CA VAL A 34 12.11 8.09 16.62
C VAL A 34 11.07 7.02 16.30
N ALA A 35 11.11 5.93 17.05
CA ALA A 35 10.15 4.85 16.96
C ALA A 35 9.34 4.75 18.28
N THR A 36 8.03 4.66 18.19
CA THR A 36 7.14 4.61 19.37
C THR A 36 6.03 3.57 19.17
N GLU A 37 5.78 2.80 20.21
CA GLU A 37 4.73 1.79 20.26
C GLU A 37 3.54 2.29 21.06
N TYR A 38 2.35 1.93 20.62
CA TYR A 38 1.08 2.24 21.29
C TYR A 38 0.20 1.01 21.28
N TRP A 39 -0.85 1.04 22.10
CA TRP A 39 -1.86 0.01 22.13
C TRP A 39 -3.23 0.61 21.90
N ALA A 40 -3.94 0.11 20.90
CA ALA A 40 -5.34 0.40 20.68
C ALA A 40 -6.19 -0.68 21.35
N ASP A 41 -7.38 -0.29 21.80
CA ASP A 41 -8.38 -1.20 22.33
C ASP A 41 -9.54 -1.32 21.34
N LYS A 42 -9.78 -2.56 20.90
CA LYS A 42 -10.97 -2.93 20.11
C LYS A 42 -11.88 -3.80 20.97
N ASN A 43 -12.73 -3.18 21.79
CA ASN A 43 -13.69 -3.88 22.65
C ASN A 43 -13.02 -4.95 23.55
N GLY A 44 -11.90 -4.60 24.16
CA GLY A 44 -11.13 -5.47 25.04
C GLY A 44 -9.99 -6.23 24.36
N VAL A 45 -9.91 -6.25 23.01
CA VAL A 45 -8.79 -6.83 22.27
C VAL A 45 -7.69 -5.77 22.08
N LYS A 46 -6.47 -6.10 22.49
CA LYS A 46 -5.32 -5.21 22.39
C LYS A 46 -4.67 -5.31 21.02
N LEU A 47 -4.57 -4.19 20.32
CA LEU A 47 -3.95 -4.09 19.01
C LEU A 47 -2.70 -3.22 19.09
N TRP A 48 -1.59 -3.74 18.59
CA TRP A 48 -0.33 -3.03 18.54
C TRP A 48 -0.34 -2.01 17.41
N VAL A 49 0.04 -0.75 17.75
CA VAL A 49 0.16 0.38 16.81
C VAL A 49 1.58 0.93 16.91
N TYR A 50 2.20 1.20 15.78
CA TYR A 50 3.59 1.59 15.71
C TYR A 50 3.77 2.84 14.87
N ARG A 51 4.66 3.73 15.31
CA ARG A 51 4.92 5.04 14.72
C ARG A 51 6.41 5.24 14.52
N LYS A 52 6.79 5.78 13.35
CA LYS A 52 8.13 6.29 13.08
C LYS A 52 8.08 7.69 12.48
N HIS A 53 8.96 8.56 12.93
CA HIS A 53 9.09 9.92 12.41
C HIS A 53 10.47 10.48 12.72
N LEU A 54 10.84 11.60 12.10
CA LEU A 54 12.05 12.34 12.48
C LEU A 54 11.88 12.94 13.88
N GLU A 55 12.98 13.04 14.65
CA GLU A 55 12.99 13.64 15.98
C GLU A 55 12.43 15.06 15.96
N ALA A 56 12.81 15.86 14.97
CA ALA A 56 12.28 17.20 14.73
C ALA A 56 11.10 17.17 13.74
N LEU A 57 9.98 16.57 14.14
CA LEU A 57 8.79 16.48 13.29
C LEU A 57 7.99 17.79 13.34
N PRO A 58 7.71 18.47 12.20
CA PRO A 58 6.78 19.59 12.14
C PRO A 58 5.37 19.23 12.62
N ALA A 59 4.66 20.17 13.26
CA ALA A 59 3.31 19.92 13.74
C ALA A 59 2.31 19.59 12.62
N ASP A 60 2.56 20.12 11.42
CA ASP A 60 1.77 19.93 10.20
C ASP A 60 2.32 18.83 9.28
N ALA A 61 3.27 18.01 9.77
CA ALA A 61 3.84 16.92 8.99
C ALA A 61 2.75 16.00 8.41
N PRO A 62 2.86 15.63 7.15
CA PRO A 62 1.89 14.72 6.53
C PRO A 62 1.91 13.35 7.20
N ARG A 63 0.73 12.83 7.52
CA ARG A 63 0.59 11.52 8.18
C ARG A 63 0.28 10.43 7.16
N LEU A 64 1.06 9.34 7.23
CA LEU A 64 0.92 8.17 6.37
C LEU A 64 0.64 6.93 7.22
N PHE A 65 -0.50 6.28 7.00
CA PHE A 65 -0.86 5.02 7.65
C PHE A 65 -0.68 3.85 6.69
N LEU A 66 0.12 2.86 7.10
CA LEU A 66 0.43 1.67 6.32
C LEU A 66 -0.39 0.46 6.84
N VAL A 67 -1.14 -0.20 5.95
CA VAL A 67 -2.06 -1.30 6.26
C VAL A 67 -1.56 -2.59 5.64
N HIS A 68 -1.11 -3.54 6.48
CA HIS A 68 -0.54 -4.80 6.02
C HIS A 68 -1.58 -5.77 5.46
N GLY A 69 -1.11 -6.65 4.59
CA GLY A 69 -1.89 -7.72 3.99
C GLY A 69 -1.97 -8.98 4.86
N SER A 70 -2.41 -10.09 4.25
CA SER A 70 -2.44 -11.40 4.89
C SER A 70 -1.04 -11.97 5.05
N SER A 71 -0.85 -12.78 6.08
CA SER A 71 0.33 -13.60 6.33
C SER A 71 1.52 -12.90 6.96
N TYR A 72 1.65 -11.60 6.84
CA TYR A 72 2.74 -10.82 7.43
C TYR A 72 2.22 -9.88 8.52
N SER A 73 3.06 -9.64 9.53
CA SER A 73 2.90 -8.52 10.46
C SER A 73 3.29 -7.20 9.78
N SER A 74 2.84 -6.10 10.35
CA SER A 74 3.15 -4.77 9.82
C SER A 74 4.64 -4.46 9.89
N LYS A 75 5.33 -4.88 10.97
CA LYS A 75 6.75 -4.65 11.13
C LYS A 75 7.57 -5.35 10.07
N THR A 76 7.30 -6.63 9.81
CA THR A 76 7.97 -7.39 8.75
C THR A 76 7.67 -6.80 7.37
N MET A 77 6.44 -6.33 7.14
CA MET A 77 6.04 -5.78 5.85
C MET A 77 6.65 -4.40 5.59
N PHE A 78 6.66 -3.51 6.59
CA PHE A 78 6.93 -2.09 6.39
C PHE A 78 8.20 -1.58 7.07
N ASP A 79 8.77 -2.35 8.00
CA ASP A 79 9.96 -1.96 8.78
C ASP A 79 10.96 -3.11 8.88
N LEU A 80 11.16 -3.85 7.77
CA LEU A 80 12.04 -5.01 7.75
C LEU A 80 13.50 -4.57 7.91
N HIS A 81 14.18 -5.16 8.88
CA HIS A 81 15.62 -5.03 9.03
C HIS A 81 16.35 -6.13 8.24
N VAL A 82 17.13 -5.74 7.26
CA VAL A 82 17.96 -6.64 6.46
C VAL A 82 19.43 -6.37 6.78
N PRO A 83 20.21 -7.34 7.28
CA PRO A 83 21.61 -7.13 7.64
C PRO A 83 22.43 -6.57 6.48
N GLY A 84 23.14 -5.47 6.73
CA GLY A 84 23.96 -4.79 5.73
C GLY A 84 23.18 -3.96 4.70
N ARG A 85 21.88 -3.77 4.90
CA ARG A 85 21.00 -2.97 4.04
C ARG A 85 20.10 -2.07 4.89
N ASP A 86 20.01 -0.81 4.54
CA ASP A 86 19.21 0.22 5.23
C ASP A 86 18.02 0.74 4.42
N ASP A 87 17.76 0.13 3.26
CA ASP A 87 16.79 0.57 2.27
C ASP A 87 15.52 -0.32 2.21
N TYR A 88 15.35 -1.26 3.15
CA TYR A 88 14.19 -2.16 3.19
C TYR A 88 13.05 -1.65 4.08
N SER A 89 13.32 -0.73 5.01
CA SER A 89 12.26 -0.12 5.81
C SER A 89 11.54 0.98 5.02
N MET A 90 10.31 0.69 4.62
CA MET A 90 9.40 1.68 4.04
C MET A 90 9.08 2.79 5.06
N MET A 91 8.94 2.44 6.34
CA MET A 91 8.70 3.41 7.41
C MET A 91 9.86 4.40 7.54
N ASP A 92 11.10 3.92 7.54
CA ASP A 92 12.28 4.78 7.59
C ASP A 92 12.41 5.67 6.34
N HIS A 93 12.11 5.09 5.17
CA HIS A 93 12.15 5.84 3.91
C HIS A 93 11.20 7.05 3.95
N PHE A 94 9.95 6.85 4.30
CA PHE A 94 8.98 7.95 4.37
C PHE A 94 9.20 8.87 5.57
N ALA A 95 9.68 8.36 6.71
CA ALA A 95 10.06 9.21 7.84
C ALA A 95 11.18 10.20 7.45
N ARG A 96 12.22 9.75 6.73
CA ARG A 96 13.28 10.63 6.19
C ARG A 96 12.78 11.65 5.19
N LEU A 97 11.66 11.39 4.50
CA LEU A 97 10.96 12.35 3.65
C LEU A 97 10.04 13.32 4.43
N GLY A 98 10.05 13.26 5.77
CA GLY A 98 9.31 14.18 6.64
C GLY A 98 7.88 13.73 6.97
N TYR A 99 7.53 12.48 6.70
CA TYR A 99 6.22 11.95 7.10
C TYR A 99 6.20 11.49 8.55
N ASP A 100 5.02 11.62 9.17
CA ASP A 100 4.64 10.94 10.40
C ASP A 100 4.04 9.58 10.01
N VAL A 101 4.83 8.50 10.07
CA VAL A 101 4.49 7.19 9.53
C VAL A 101 3.92 6.28 10.61
N TRP A 102 2.73 5.76 10.38
CA TRP A 102 2.01 4.88 11.28
C TRP A 102 1.72 3.52 10.64
N THR A 103 1.68 2.51 11.46
CA THR A 103 1.17 1.18 11.08
C THR A 103 0.56 0.49 12.29
N MET A 104 -0.04 -0.67 12.09
CA MET A 104 -0.55 -1.53 13.15
C MET A 104 -0.48 -3.00 12.74
N ASP A 105 -0.44 -3.88 13.71
CA ASP A 105 -0.76 -5.28 13.50
C ASP A 105 -2.26 -5.49 13.68
N HIS A 106 -2.91 -6.10 12.68
CA HIS A 106 -4.30 -6.52 12.82
C HIS A 106 -4.45 -7.63 13.85
N GLU A 107 -5.64 -7.79 14.42
CA GLU A 107 -5.95 -8.89 15.33
C GLU A 107 -5.48 -10.24 14.76
N GLY A 108 -4.75 -11.00 15.58
CA GLY A 108 -4.20 -12.30 15.19
C GLY A 108 -2.89 -12.26 14.42
N TYR A 109 -2.29 -11.08 14.20
CA TYR A 109 -1.00 -10.90 13.56
C TYR A 109 0.02 -10.24 14.49
N GLY A 110 1.31 -10.53 14.27
CA GLY A 110 2.42 -9.87 14.91
C GLY A 110 2.28 -9.76 16.43
N HIS A 111 2.38 -8.54 16.94
CA HIS A 111 2.30 -8.22 18.37
C HIS A 111 0.86 -8.08 18.89
N SER A 112 -0.14 -7.95 17.99
CA SER A 112 -1.54 -7.85 18.38
C SER A 112 -2.07 -9.14 19.00
N GLU A 113 -3.07 -8.98 19.86
CA GLU A 113 -3.68 -10.10 20.57
C GLU A 113 -4.28 -11.13 19.59
N ARG A 114 -4.09 -12.41 19.91
CA ARG A 114 -4.66 -13.54 19.19
C ARG A 114 -5.90 -14.02 19.91
N THR A 115 -7.04 -13.94 19.24
CA THR A 115 -8.32 -14.43 19.77
C THR A 115 -8.85 -15.59 18.92
N SER A 116 -10.10 -15.93 19.08
CA SER A 116 -10.81 -16.88 18.21
C SER A 116 -11.30 -16.25 16.90
N SER A 117 -11.04 -14.95 16.65
CA SER A 117 -11.39 -14.27 15.41
C SER A 117 -10.58 -14.81 14.23
N ASN A 118 -11.18 -14.86 13.05
CA ASN A 118 -10.46 -15.17 11.81
C ASN A 118 -9.89 -13.92 11.11
N SER A 119 -10.03 -12.71 11.72
CA SER A 119 -9.50 -11.43 11.22
C SER A 119 -9.84 -11.20 9.74
N ASP A 120 -11.11 -11.20 9.40
CA ASP A 120 -11.60 -10.94 8.05
C ASP A 120 -11.40 -9.47 7.63
N ILE A 121 -11.90 -9.09 6.46
CA ILE A 121 -11.72 -7.70 5.96
C ILE A 121 -12.48 -6.72 6.85
N GLN A 122 -13.68 -7.04 7.34
CA GLN A 122 -14.42 -6.15 8.23
C GLN A 122 -13.76 -6.03 9.60
N GLY A 123 -13.28 -7.14 10.18
CA GLY A 123 -12.49 -7.12 11.41
C GLY A 123 -11.27 -6.20 11.30
N GLY A 124 -10.60 -6.20 10.14
CA GLY A 124 -9.50 -5.27 9.88
C GLY A 124 -9.93 -3.80 9.76
N VAL A 125 -11.14 -3.52 9.28
CA VAL A 125 -11.71 -2.15 9.31
C VAL A 125 -11.95 -1.69 10.75
N ASP A 126 -12.45 -2.58 11.61
CA ASP A 126 -12.71 -2.28 13.01
C ASP A 126 -11.38 -2.07 13.77
N ASP A 127 -10.31 -2.82 13.42
CA ASP A 127 -8.96 -2.60 13.92
C ASP A 127 -8.44 -1.19 13.57
N LEU A 128 -8.59 -0.78 12.30
CA LEU A 128 -8.21 0.56 11.86
C LEU A 128 -8.98 1.65 12.61
N ALA A 129 -10.28 1.45 12.84
CA ALA A 129 -11.08 2.40 13.61
C ALA A 129 -10.60 2.52 15.07
N ALA A 130 -10.11 1.43 15.68
CA ALA A 130 -9.48 1.47 17.00
C ALA A 130 -8.13 2.19 16.99
N ALA A 131 -7.29 1.96 15.97
CA ALA A 131 -6.01 2.66 15.81
C ALA A 131 -6.20 4.16 15.62
N MET A 132 -7.21 4.60 14.86
CA MET A 132 -7.50 6.02 14.66
C MET A 132 -7.80 6.76 15.97
N LYS A 133 -8.38 6.09 16.98
CA LYS A 133 -8.59 6.68 18.31
C LYS A 133 -7.27 6.96 19.03
N VAL A 134 -6.24 6.12 18.80
CA VAL A 134 -4.90 6.33 19.36
C VAL A 134 -4.22 7.52 18.68
N ILE A 135 -4.25 7.55 17.35
CA ILE A 135 -3.64 8.61 16.54
C ILE A 135 -4.27 9.98 16.84
N GLY A 136 -5.60 10.02 17.02
CA GLY A 136 -6.33 11.25 17.36
C GLY A 136 -5.93 11.85 18.71
N LYS A 137 -5.40 11.05 19.64
CA LYS A 137 -4.89 11.53 20.94
C LYS A 137 -3.49 12.13 20.83
N GLN A 138 -2.76 11.90 19.74
CA GLN A 138 -1.39 12.40 19.51
C GLN A 138 -1.35 13.74 18.75
N GLY A 139 -2.49 14.42 18.60
CA GLY A 139 -2.58 15.72 17.93
C GLY A 139 -3.97 16.34 18.09
N GLU A 140 -4.14 17.58 17.67
CA GLU A 140 -5.43 18.25 17.72
C GLU A 140 -6.40 17.71 16.67
N GLY A 141 -7.58 17.26 17.10
CA GLY A 141 -8.69 16.87 16.25
C GLY A 141 -8.55 15.48 15.62
N THR A 142 -9.47 15.17 14.69
CA THR A 142 -9.49 13.92 13.93
C THR A 142 -8.74 14.13 12.60
N PRO A 143 -7.50 13.72 12.48
CA PRO A 143 -6.72 14.01 11.28
C PRO A 143 -7.24 13.19 10.09
N ARG A 144 -7.17 13.79 8.91
CA ARG A 144 -7.26 13.04 7.65
C ARG A 144 -5.85 12.59 7.27
N LEU A 145 -5.65 11.27 7.18
CA LEU A 145 -4.37 10.68 6.85
C LEU A 145 -4.34 10.24 5.39
N ALA A 146 -3.14 10.13 4.84
CA ALA A 146 -2.93 9.28 3.68
C ALA A 146 -2.88 7.82 4.15
N PHE A 147 -3.62 6.94 3.48
CA PHE A 147 -3.57 5.49 3.71
C PHE A 147 -2.89 4.80 2.56
N PHE A 148 -2.01 3.88 2.89
CA PHE A 148 -1.47 2.90 1.95
C PHE A 148 -1.85 1.50 2.42
N GLY A 149 -2.41 0.68 1.54
CA GLY A 149 -2.71 -0.72 1.83
C GLY A 149 -2.11 -1.66 0.79
N GLN A 150 -1.60 -2.80 1.25
CA GLN A 150 -1.01 -3.83 0.40
C GLN A 150 -1.84 -5.11 0.44
N SER A 151 -2.20 -5.67 -0.72
CA SER A 151 -2.96 -6.94 -0.84
C SER A 151 -4.31 -6.87 -0.10
N SER A 152 -4.60 -7.78 0.82
CA SER A 152 -5.81 -7.68 1.67
C SER A 152 -5.81 -6.44 2.56
N GLY A 153 -4.64 -5.83 2.84
CA GLY A 153 -4.55 -4.50 3.47
C GLY A 153 -5.10 -3.39 2.57
N ALA A 154 -4.98 -3.50 1.25
CA ALA A 154 -5.60 -2.59 0.31
C ALA A 154 -7.14 -2.69 0.36
N LEU A 155 -7.69 -3.91 0.49
CA LEU A 155 -9.13 -4.10 0.70
C LEU A 155 -9.59 -3.50 2.04
N ARG A 156 -8.83 -3.71 3.13
CA ARG A 156 -9.12 -3.14 4.45
C ARG A 156 -9.10 -1.61 4.42
N ALA A 157 -8.06 -1.01 3.84
CA ALA A 157 -7.93 0.43 3.72
C ALA A 157 -9.03 1.06 2.85
N ALA A 158 -9.36 0.45 1.70
CA ALA A 158 -10.41 0.94 0.82
C ALA A 158 -11.81 0.79 1.44
N ARG A 159 -12.08 -0.34 2.11
CA ARG A 159 -13.34 -0.54 2.84
C ARG A 159 -13.45 0.39 4.06
N PHE A 160 -12.33 0.65 4.75
CA PHE A 160 -12.28 1.67 5.79
C PHE A 160 -12.61 3.06 5.22
N ALA A 161 -12.07 3.43 4.06
CA ALA A 161 -12.40 4.69 3.40
C ALA A 161 -13.88 4.78 2.98
N ASN A 162 -14.53 3.68 2.61
CA ASN A 162 -15.97 3.64 2.36
C ASN A 162 -16.79 3.91 3.64
N GLN A 163 -16.36 3.44 4.81
CA GLN A 163 -17.09 3.55 6.07
C GLN A 163 -16.74 4.80 6.87
N TYR A 164 -15.50 5.27 6.77
CA TYR A 164 -14.95 6.38 7.54
C TYR A 164 -14.25 7.42 6.64
N PRO A 165 -14.93 7.99 5.62
CA PRO A 165 -14.32 8.87 4.63
C PRO A 165 -13.70 10.14 5.26
N GLN A 166 -14.19 10.56 6.43
CA GLN A 166 -13.67 11.70 7.17
C GLN A 166 -12.23 11.52 7.64
N HIS A 167 -11.73 10.29 7.77
CA HIS A 167 -10.38 9.99 8.21
C HIS A 167 -9.36 9.85 7.06
N VAL A 168 -9.85 9.73 5.81
CA VAL A 168 -8.99 9.41 4.66
C VAL A 168 -8.81 10.63 3.77
N GLY A 169 -7.57 11.13 3.71
CA GLY A 169 -7.17 12.25 2.86
C GLY A 169 -6.75 11.83 1.47
N LYS A 170 -5.94 10.78 1.37
CA LYS A 170 -5.50 10.12 0.14
C LYS A 170 -5.49 8.60 0.36
N LEU A 171 -5.68 7.82 -0.69
CA LEU A 171 -5.72 6.36 -0.62
C LEU A 171 -4.84 5.75 -1.70
N ALA A 172 -3.81 4.99 -1.30
CA ALA A 172 -2.97 4.24 -2.21
C ALA A 172 -3.17 2.72 -2.00
N LEU A 173 -3.46 2.00 -3.07
CA LEU A 173 -3.82 0.59 -3.08
C LEU A 173 -2.80 -0.19 -3.91
N ASP A 174 -1.98 -1.01 -3.27
CA ASP A 174 -1.02 -1.90 -3.92
C ASP A 174 -1.51 -3.34 -3.90
N ALA A 175 -1.26 -4.08 -4.97
CA ALA A 175 -1.71 -5.47 -5.09
C ALA A 175 -3.21 -5.64 -4.77
N PHE A 176 -4.02 -4.68 -5.18
CA PHE A 176 -5.45 -4.61 -4.93
C PHE A 176 -6.21 -5.56 -5.86
N VAL A 177 -7.33 -6.07 -5.40
CA VAL A 177 -8.30 -6.84 -6.18
C VAL A 177 -9.70 -6.32 -5.89
N TRP A 178 -10.55 -6.21 -6.91
CA TRP A 178 -11.92 -5.73 -6.75
C TRP A 178 -12.94 -6.86 -6.76
N THR A 179 -13.19 -7.49 -7.93
CA THR A 179 -14.09 -8.64 -8.07
C THR A 179 -13.36 -9.97 -7.98
N GLY A 180 -12.07 -9.96 -8.36
CA GLY A 180 -11.23 -11.14 -8.41
C GLY A 180 -11.55 -12.08 -9.57
N GLU A 181 -12.35 -11.64 -10.54
CA GLU A 181 -12.65 -12.44 -11.72
C GLU A 181 -11.37 -12.69 -12.53
N GLY A 182 -11.12 -13.96 -12.87
CA GLY A 182 -9.93 -14.37 -13.62
C GLY A 182 -8.59 -14.27 -12.88
N ALA A 183 -8.59 -13.93 -11.58
CA ALA A 183 -7.37 -13.77 -10.79
C ALA A 183 -6.71 -15.12 -10.48
N PRO A 184 -5.49 -15.43 -11.02
CA PRO A 184 -4.85 -16.75 -10.85
C PRO A 184 -4.65 -17.13 -9.38
N THR A 185 -4.22 -16.17 -8.54
CA THR A 185 -3.99 -16.39 -7.12
C THR A 185 -5.29 -16.76 -6.37
N LEU A 186 -6.43 -16.14 -6.74
CA LEU A 186 -7.70 -16.43 -6.09
C LEU A 186 -8.27 -17.78 -6.56
N GLU A 187 -8.11 -18.14 -7.82
CA GLU A 187 -8.50 -19.47 -8.33
C GLU A 187 -7.73 -20.60 -7.61
N GLU A 188 -6.43 -20.39 -7.34
CA GLU A 188 -5.66 -21.36 -6.56
C GLU A 188 -6.13 -21.43 -5.09
N ARG A 189 -6.45 -20.29 -4.48
CA ARG A 189 -6.99 -20.25 -3.11
C ARG A 189 -8.34 -20.93 -2.99
N LYS A 190 -9.23 -20.79 -3.97
CA LYS A 190 -10.55 -21.45 -4.01
C LYS A 190 -10.46 -22.96 -3.87
N LYS A 191 -9.42 -23.61 -4.40
CA LYS A 191 -9.19 -25.05 -4.26
C LYS A 191 -9.02 -25.51 -2.80
N ASN A 192 -8.61 -24.59 -1.93
CA ASN A 192 -8.40 -24.84 -0.49
C ASN A 192 -9.48 -24.20 0.40
N LEU A 193 -10.57 -23.68 -0.16
CA LEU A 193 -11.60 -22.93 0.58
C LEU A 193 -12.16 -23.73 1.77
N ALA A 194 -12.47 -25.00 1.58
CA ALA A 194 -12.99 -25.85 2.66
C ALA A 194 -12.04 -25.93 3.87
N LYS A 195 -10.72 -25.94 3.64
CA LYS A 195 -9.71 -25.91 4.71
C LYS A 195 -9.71 -24.58 5.44
N TYR A 196 -9.86 -23.46 4.73
CA TYR A 196 -9.92 -22.14 5.35
C TYR A 196 -11.20 -21.95 6.17
N GLN A 197 -12.32 -22.49 5.73
CA GLN A 197 -13.59 -22.44 6.44
C GLN A 197 -13.64 -23.37 7.67
N ALA A 198 -12.82 -24.41 7.68
CA ALA A 198 -12.76 -25.38 8.81
C ALA A 198 -12.06 -24.82 10.04
N SER A 199 -11.30 -23.72 9.93
CA SER A 199 -10.55 -23.13 11.05
C SER A 199 -10.44 -21.61 10.91
N ASN A 200 -10.41 -20.89 12.01
CA ASN A 200 -10.15 -19.45 12.04
C ASN A 200 -8.69 -19.10 11.76
N THR A 201 -7.79 -20.09 11.81
CA THR A 201 -6.38 -19.93 11.47
C THR A 201 -5.93 -20.98 10.45
N ARG A 202 -4.88 -20.67 9.70
CA ARG A 202 -4.19 -21.58 8.79
C ARG A 202 -2.72 -21.68 9.15
N PRO A 203 -2.08 -22.84 8.96
CA PRO A 203 -0.67 -22.99 9.20
C PRO A 203 0.16 -22.15 8.22
N VAL A 204 1.29 -21.66 8.69
CA VAL A 204 2.37 -21.06 7.93
C VAL A 204 3.69 -21.74 8.30
N SER A 205 4.65 -21.71 7.41
CA SER A 205 5.98 -22.30 7.62
C SER A 205 7.06 -21.43 6.97
N ALA A 206 8.31 -21.73 7.26
CA ALA A 206 9.42 -21.06 6.60
C ALA A 206 9.37 -21.22 5.06
N GLU A 207 8.97 -22.41 4.57
CA GLU A 207 8.80 -22.67 3.13
C GLU A 207 7.68 -21.82 2.54
N PHE A 208 6.58 -21.65 3.27
CA PHE A 208 5.50 -20.75 2.84
C PHE A 208 6.04 -19.33 2.63
N TYR A 209 6.77 -18.77 3.59
CA TYR A 209 7.32 -17.40 3.47
C TYR A 209 8.34 -17.29 2.35
N ARG A 210 9.23 -18.27 2.15
CA ARG A 210 10.15 -18.31 1.01
C ARG A 210 9.41 -18.32 -0.33
N SER A 211 8.34 -19.11 -0.42
CA SER A 211 7.57 -19.27 -1.67
C SER A 211 6.90 -17.98 -2.14
N VAL A 212 6.57 -17.07 -1.23
CA VAL A 212 5.93 -15.78 -1.60
C VAL A 212 6.85 -14.93 -2.47
N PHE A 213 8.17 -15.04 -2.31
CA PHE A 213 9.14 -14.25 -3.09
C PHE A 213 9.51 -14.86 -4.44
N THR A 214 9.11 -16.10 -4.71
CA THR A 214 9.48 -16.84 -5.93
C THR A 214 8.29 -17.26 -6.77
N ARG A 215 7.09 -17.42 -6.20
CA ARG A 215 5.92 -17.98 -6.86
C ARG A 215 5.42 -17.17 -8.07
N ASP A 216 5.47 -15.83 -7.98
CA ASP A 216 4.93 -14.96 -9.03
C ASP A 216 6.01 -14.65 -10.08
N HIS A 217 7.24 -14.38 -9.64
CA HIS A 217 8.39 -14.19 -10.53
C HIS A 217 9.71 -14.40 -9.78
N SER A 218 10.48 -15.39 -10.20
CA SER A 218 11.84 -15.62 -9.68
C SER A 218 12.75 -14.45 -10.07
N GLY A 219 13.47 -13.85 -9.08
CA GLY A 219 14.35 -12.70 -9.28
C GLY A 219 13.70 -11.34 -9.06
N ALA A 220 12.41 -11.25 -8.75
CA ALA A 220 11.79 -10.00 -8.31
C ALA A 220 12.22 -9.56 -6.90
N ALA A 221 12.79 -10.48 -6.11
CA ALA A 221 13.30 -10.22 -4.76
C ALA A 221 14.69 -10.85 -4.58
N GLU A 222 15.47 -10.32 -3.64
CA GLU A 222 16.78 -10.90 -3.31
C GLU A 222 16.59 -12.27 -2.63
N PRO A 223 17.45 -13.27 -2.94
CA PRO A 223 17.26 -14.65 -2.48
C PRO A 223 17.16 -14.82 -0.96
N MET A 224 17.85 -13.98 -0.17
CA MET A 224 17.85 -14.05 1.29
C MET A 224 16.55 -13.57 1.96
N LEU A 225 15.70 -12.83 1.24
CA LEU A 225 14.51 -12.21 1.86
C LEU A 225 13.52 -13.23 2.39
N GLY A 226 13.33 -14.33 1.68
CA GLY A 226 12.44 -15.40 2.13
C GLY A 226 12.83 -15.95 3.51
N ASP A 227 14.14 -16.13 3.75
CA ASP A 227 14.65 -16.61 5.04
C ASP A 227 14.55 -15.55 6.13
N ILE A 228 14.85 -14.29 5.81
CA ILE A 228 14.76 -13.18 6.77
C ILE A 228 13.31 -13.00 7.21
N VAL A 229 12.36 -12.92 6.26
CA VAL A 229 10.94 -12.80 6.55
C VAL A 229 10.40 -14.01 7.32
N ALA A 230 10.81 -15.23 6.94
CA ALA A 230 10.43 -16.43 7.69
C ALA A 230 10.91 -16.37 9.14
N LYS A 231 12.15 -15.94 9.39
CA LYS A 231 12.70 -15.78 10.72
C LYS A 231 11.92 -14.75 11.54
N GLU A 232 11.58 -13.61 10.96
CA GLU A 232 10.83 -12.55 11.64
C GLU A 232 9.39 -12.95 11.92
N GLU A 233 8.68 -13.60 10.99
CA GLU A 233 7.28 -13.98 11.17
C GLU A 233 7.09 -15.21 12.08
N MET A 234 7.97 -16.19 12.00
CA MET A 234 7.87 -17.41 12.83
C MET A 234 8.06 -17.14 14.34
N GLN A 235 8.54 -15.96 14.73
CA GLN A 235 8.56 -15.54 16.15
C GLN A 235 7.15 -15.38 16.71
N TYR A 236 6.17 -15.06 15.87
CA TYR A 236 4.77 -14.84 16.27
C TYR A 236 3.93 -16.13 16.23
N GLY A 237 4.53 -17.25 15.84
CA GLY A 237 3.88 -18.56 15.78
C GLY A 237 3.83 -19.14 14.37
N ASP A 238 3.19 -20.28 14.26
CA ASP A 238 3.11 -21.11 13.04
C ASP A 238 1.75 -21.05 12.34
N SER A 239 0.92 -20.09 12.71
CA SER A 239 -0.42 -19.94 12.14
C SER A 239 -0.83 -18.45 12.04
N VAL A 240 -1.67 -18.16 11.06
CA VAL A 240 -2.25 -16.82 10.81
C VAL A 240 -3.73 -16.92 10.50
N PRO A 241 -4.52 -15.83 10.71
CA PRO A 241 -5.96 -15.82 10.42
C PRO A 241 -6.34 -16.19 8.99
N THR A 242 -7.51 -16.82 8.81
CA THR A 242 -8.05 -17.26 7.51
C THR A 242 -9.03 -16.30 6.86
N GLY A 243 -9.59 -15.35 7.62
CA GLY A 243 -10.75 -14.56 7.20
C GLY A 243 -10.56 -13.79 5.89
N THR A 244 -9.37 -13.20 5.69
CA THR A 244 -9.07 -12.49 4.44
C THR A 244 -9.06 -13.43 3.21
N TYR A 245 -8.61 -14.67 3.38
CA TYR A 245 -8.64 -15.67 2.29
C TYR A 245 -10.08 -16.09 1.97
N ILE A 246 -10.89 -16.29 3.00
CA ILE A 246 -12.33 -16.60 2.84
C ILE A 246 -13.03 -15.45 2.12
N ASP A 247 -12.85 -14.22 2.61
CA ASP A 247 -13.50 -13.04 2.02
C ASP A 247 -13.12 -12.83 0.55
N MET A 248 -11.82 -12.92 0.22
CA MET A 248 -11.32 -12.73 -1.14
C MET A 248 -11.76 -13.85 -2.10
N THR A 249 -12.14 -15.03 -1.60
CA THR A 249 -12.58 -16.15 -2.44
C THR A 249 -14.09 -16.28 -2.52
N THR A 250 -14.87 -15.63 -1.62
CA THR A 250 -16.32 -15.87 -1.52
C THR A 250 -17.17 -14.61 -1.47
N LYS A 251 -16.59 -13.42 -1.15
CA LYS A 251 -17.38 -12.22 -0.83
C LYS A 251 -17.06 -10.99 -1.70
N LEU A 252 -16.09 -11.07 -2.64
CA LEU A 252 -15.81 -9.95 -3.52
C LEU A 252 -17.00 -9.62 -4.43
N PRO A 253 -17.24 -8.35 -4.72
CA PRO A 253 -16.50 -7.16 -4.30
C PRO A 253 -16.89 -6.68 -2.88
N LEU A 254 -15.89 -6.24 -2.10
CA LEU A 254 -16.09 -5.71 -0.74
C LEU A 254 -15.98 -4.18 -0.66
N VAL A 255 -15.53 -3.55 -1.72
CA VAL A 255 -15.29 -2.11 -1.83
C VAL A 255 -16.21 -1.52 -2.89
N ASP A 256 -16.90 -0.47 -2.53
CA ASP A 256 -17.70 0.34 -3.44
C ASP A 256 -16.83 1.49 -3.98
N PRO A 257 -16.39 1.46 -5.24
CA PRO A 257 -15.54 2.50 -5.80
C PRO A 257 -16.22 3.87 -5.81
N GLU A 258 -17.56 3.94 -5.96
CA GLU A 258 -18.29 5.20 -6.07
C GLU A 258 -18.36 5.98 -4.73
N LYS A 259 -18.03 5.30 -3.61
CA LYS A 259 -17.91 5.91 -2.28
C LYS A 259 -16.50 6.39 -1.94
N LEU A 260 -15.51 6.18 -2.81
CA LEU A 260 -14.15 6.65 -2.60
C LEU A 260 -13.99 8.07 -3.16
N LEU A 261 -14.28 9.06 -2.32
CA LEU A 261 -14.31 10.48 -2.70
C LEU A 261 -12.95 11.18 -2.59
N CYS A 262 -11.97 10.57 -1.94
CA CYS A 262 -10.61 11.08 -1.84
C CYS A 262 -9.80 10.78 -3.14
N PRO A 263 -8.64 11.43 -3.34
CA PRO A 263 -7.67 11.00 -4.34
C PRO A 263 -7.27 9.53 -4.14
N VAL A 264 -7.21 8.76 -5.23
CA VAL A 264 -6.89 7.32 -5.21
C VAL A 264 -5.78 7.00 -6.18
N MET A 265 -4.73 6.33 -5.70
CA MET A 265 -3.71 5.69 -6.51
C MET A 265 -3.87 4.18 -6.44
N ILE A 266 -3.75 3.50 -7.57
CA ILE A 266 -3.65 2.05 -7.64
C ILE A 266 -2.30 1.71 -8.25
N THR A 267 -1.48 0.92 -7.54
CA THR A 267 -0.26 0.36 -8.09
C THR A 267 -0.46 -1.10 -8.45
N ARG A 268 0.09 -1.49 -9.58
CA ARG A 268 0.08 -2.85 -10.07
C ARG A 268 1.47 -3.30 -10.46
N ALA A 269 1.97 -4.32 -9.79
CA ALA A 269 3.23 -4.96 -10.14
C ALA A 269 3.06 -5.78 -11.43
N GLU A 270 4.10 -5.81 -12.28
CA GLU A 270 4.11 -6.53 -13.55
C GLU A 270 3.76 -8.01 -13.39
N HIS A 271 4.28 -8.64 -12.33
CA HIS A 271 4.19 -10.09 -12.08
C HIS A 271 3.23 -10.44 -10.93
N ASP A 272 2.22 -9.62 -10.64
CA ASP A 272 1.26 -9.90 -9.58
C ASP A 272 0.00 -10.59 -10.10
N GLY A 273 -0.24 -11.83 -9.66
CA GLY A 273 -1.40 -12.65 -10.03
C GLY A 273 -2.65 -12.45 -9.16
N ILE A 274 -2.68 -11.45 -8.26
CA ILE A 274 -3.82 -11.27 -7.34
C ILE A 274 -5.08 -10.73 -8.02
N ALA A 275 -4.92 -10.00 -9.12
CA ALA A 275 -6.00 -9.43 -9.93
C ALA A 275 -5.62 -9.44 -11.42
N THR A 276 -6.59 -9.30 -12.30
CA THR A 276 -6.36 -9.03 -13.72
C THR A 276 -6.27 -7.53 -13.98
N ASP A 277 -5.71 -7.14 -15.13
CA ASP A 277 -5.68 -5.73 -15.54
C ASP A 277 -7.12 -5.22 -15.78
N GLU A 278 -8.01 -6.08 -16.31
CA GLU A 278 -9.42 -5.79 -16.56
C GLU A 278 -10.18 -5.48 -15.25
N ASP A 279 -9.98 -6.28 -14.20
CA ASP A 279 -10.59 -6.06 -12.88
C ASP A 279 -10.21 -4.69 -12.31
N ILE A 280 -8.92 -4.36 -12.39
CA ILE A 280 -8.39 -3.09 -11.90
C ILE A 280 -8.87 -1.90 -12.75
N MET A 281 -8.91 -2.02 -14.08
CA MET A 281 -9.43 -0.97 -14.95
C MET A 281 -10.92 -0.73 -14.76
N ALA A 282 -11.71 -1.78 -14.52
CA ALA A 282 -13.13 -1.66 -14.23
C ALA A 282 -13.37 -0.92 -12.91
N PHE A 283 -12.58 -1.20 -11.86
CA PHE A 283 -12.63 -0.46 -10.60
C PHE A 283 -12.22 1.00 -10.79
N PHE A 284 -11.07 1.24 -11.44
CA PHE A 284 -10.53 2.57 -11.68
C PHE A 284 -11.50 3.47 -12.45
N GLY A 285 -12.20 2.91 -13.44
CA GLY A 285 -13.21 3.62 -14.23
C GLY A 285 -14.37 4.16 -13.40
N LYS A 286 -14.71 3.48 -12.29
CA LYS A 286 -15.85 3.84 -11.41
C LYS A 286 -15.48 4.82 -10.30
N LEU A 287 -14.19 5.11 -10.08
CA LEU A 287 -13.76 6.08 -9.08
C LEU A 287 -14.26 7.49 -9.46
N PRO A 288 -14.99 8.20 -8.57
CA PRO A 288 -15.55 9.52 -8.86
C PRO A 288 -14.50 10.64 -8.80
N SER A 289 -13.42 10.45 -8.04
CA SER A 289 -12.37 11.46 -7.93
C SER A 289 -11.71 11.70 -9.29
N ALA A 290 -11.51 12.97 -9.66
CA ALA A 290 -10.70 13.36 -10.80
C ALA A 290 -9.19 13.14 -10.53
N ASP A 291 -8.78 13.21 -9.26
CA ASP A 291 -7.42 12.95 -8.82
C ASP A 291 -7.25 11.45 -8.56
N LYS A 292 -7.06 10.69 -9.65
CA LYS A 292 -6.86 9.24 -9.60
C LYS A 292 -5.75 8.80 -10.53
N GLU A 293 -4.93 7.85 -10.06
CA GLU A 293 -3.78 7.32 -10.78
C GLU A 293 -3.81 5.80 -10.84
N LEU A 294 -3.45 5.24 -11.98
CA LEU A 294 -3.16 3.81 -12.15
C LEU A 294 -1.74 3.67 -12.67
N VAL A 295 -0.88 3.04 -11.87
CA VAL A 295 0.55 2.90 -12.18
C VAL A 295 0.92 1.42 -12.24
N LYS A 296 1.26 0.94 -13.45
CA LYS A 296 1.85 -0.40 -13.64
C LYS A 296 3.36 -0.28 -13.59
N ILE A 297 4.02 -1.05 -12.70
CA ILE A 297 5.45 -0.95 -12.44
C ILE A 297 6.15 -2.24 -12.85
N GLY A 298 7.04 -2.14 -13.84
CA GLY A 298 7.83 -3.25 -14.34
C GLY A 298 8.90 -3.72 -13.34
N GLY A 299 9.18 -5.03 -13.34
CA GLY A 299 10.19 -5.68 -12.50
C GLY A 299 9.77 -5.87 -11.04
N LEU A 300 8.48 -5.77 -10.73
CA LEU A 300 7.90 -6.02 -9.41
C LEU A 300 6.96 -7.23 -9.44
N ALA A 301 6.83 -7.91 -8.30
CA ALA A 301 5.88 -8.98 -8.02
C ALA A 301 4.98 -8.58 -6.84
N HIS A 302 4.17 -9.52 -6.32
CA HIS A 302 3.18 -9.27 -5.26
C HIS A 302 3.71 -8.53 -4.02
N THR A 303 4.96 -8.79 -3.62
CA THR A 303 5.63 -8.10 -2.51
C THR A 303 6.46 -6.91 -2.99
N ALA A 304 5.85 -6.00 -3.74
CA ALA A 304 6.52 -4.90 -4.45
C ALA A 304 7.47 -4.08 -3.55
N LEU A 305 7.05 -3.80 -2.32
CA LEU A 305 7.81 -2.99 -1.36
C LEU A 305 9.06 -3.66 -0.78
N LEU A 306 9.20 -4.99 -0.92
CA LEU A 306 10.38 -5.77 -0.54
C LEU A 306 11.19 -6.27 -1.76
N GLY A 307 10.72 -5.97 -2.98
CA GLY A 307 11.39 -6.35 -4.22
C GLY A 307 12.70 -5.61 -4.49
N VAL A 308 13.52 -6.13 -5.41
CA VAL A 308 14.77 -5.48 -5.85
C VAL A 308 14.51 -4.11 -6.47
N ASN A 309 13.33 -3.90 -7.05
CA ASN A 309 12.90 -2.64 -7.67
C ASN A 309 12.00 -1.78 -6.76
N ARG A 310 11.99 -2.00 -5.43
CA ARG A 310 11.15 -1.24 -4.47
C ARG A 310 11.29 0.27 -4.55
N GLY A 311 12.48 0.77 -4.90
CA GLY A 311 12.68 2.21 -5.09
C GLY A 311 11.79 2.83 -6.15
N ARG A 312 11.43 2.08 -7.22
CA ARG A 312 10.47 2.54 -8.25
C ARG A 312 9.06 2.67 -7.66
N PHE A 313 8.69 1.73 -6.80
CA PHE A 313 7.41 1.77 -6.09
C PHE A 313 7.36 2.94 -5.10
N PHE A 314 8.41 3.13 -4.27
CA PHE A 314 8.48 4.25 -3.31
C PHE A 314 8.42 5.60 -4.02
N HIS A 315 9.11 5.75 -5.16
CA HIS A 315 9.04 6.97 -5.98
C HIS A 315 7.63 7.25 -6.48
N ALA A 316 6.93 6.25 -7.04
CA ALA A 316 5.55 6.42 -7.51
C ALA A 316 4.60 6.82 -6.37
N LEU A 317 4.70 6.13 -5.22
CA LEU A 317 3.89 6.46 -4.05
C LEU A 317 4.17 7.87 -3.53
N HIS A 318 5.45 8.27 -3.43
CA HIS A 318 5.81 9.61 -2.99
C HIS A 318 5.27 10.69 -3.94
N GLY A 319 5.36 10.48 -5.25
CA GLY A 319 4.80 11.38 -6.26
C GLY A 319 3.31 11.60 -6.06
N PHE A 320 2.53 10.54 -5.85
CA PHE A 320 1.11 10.64 -5.54
C PHE A 320 0.85 11.37 -4.22
N LEU A 321 1.60 11.06 -3.17
CA LEU A 321 1.41 11.67 -1.85
C LEU A 321 1.70 13.17 -1.86
N THR A 322 2.67 13.62 -2.65
CA THR A 322 3.10 15.02 -2.77
C THR A 322 2.42 15.79 -3.91
N MET A 323 1.52 15.15 -4.67
CA MET A 323 0.79 15.82 -5.74
C MET A 323 0.12 17.08 -5.22
N PRO A 324 0.39 18.27 -5.81
CA PRO A 324 -0.21 19.54 -5.40
C PRO A 324 -1.73 19.52 -5.51
N ALA A 325 -2.39 20.32 -4.69
CA ALA A 325 -3.83 20.52 -4.79
C ALA A 325 -4.18 21.12 -6.16
N ARG A 326 -5.29 20.69 -6.73
CA ARG A 326 -5.83 21.24 -7.98
C ARG A 326 -6.13 22.73 -7.83
N ILE A 327 -5.73 23.52 -8.82
CA ILE A 327 -6.05 24.94 -8.91
C ILE A 327 -7.20 25.10 -9.92
N ASP A 328 -8.35 25.58 -9.46
CA ASP A 328 -9.46 25.94 -10.34
C ASP A 328 -9.47 27.46 -10.53
N LEU A 329 -9.15 27.92 -11.76
CA LEU A 329 -9.16 29.34 -12.13
C LEU A 329 -10.57 29.95 -12.16
N HIS A 330 -11.59 29.11 -12.23
CA HIS A 330 -12.98 29.50 -12.16
C HIS A 330 -13.53 29.16 -10.78
N GLY A 331 -13.09 29.90 -9.76
CA GLY A 331 -13.65 29.78 -8.42
C GLY A 331 -15.17 29.96 -8.48
N GLY A 332 -15.89 28.90 -8.15
CA GLY A 332 -17.33 28.96 -8.02
C GLY A 332 -17.72 30.14 -7.15
N LYS A 333 -18.56 31.02 -7.67
CA LYS A 333 -19.22 32.06 -6.89
C LYS A 333 -19.90 31.36 -5.73
N GLY A 334 -19.30 31.43 -4.53
CA GLY A 334 -20.00 31.10 -3.32
C GLY A 334 -21.27 31.93 -3.28
N ASN A 335 -22.42 31.30 -3.32
CA ASN A 335 -23.70 31.93 -3.04
C ASN A 335 -23.68 32.35 -1.56
N GLY A 336 -23.05 33.49 -1.29
CA GLY A 336 -23.28 34.27 -0.10
C GLY A 336 -24.68 34.90 -0.24
N LYS A 337 -25.71 34.20 0.14
CA LYS A 337 -26.94 34.84 0.58
C LYS A 337 -26.69 35.35 1.99
N GLY A 338 -26.37 36.66 2.08
CA GLY A 338 -26.54 37.37 3.30
C GLY A 338 -28.03 37.43 3.62
N ASP A 339 -28.38 36.93 4.78
CA ASP A 339 -29.63 37.26 5.42
C ASP A 339 -29.40 38.55 6.23
N ALA A 340 -30.18 39.57 5.86
CA ALA A 340 -30.35 40.80 6.62
C ALA A 340 -31.32 40.54 7.79
#